data_d89f3641a9173610f8ac4debd254151c
#
_entry.id   d89f3641a9173610f8ac4debd254151c
#
_cell.length_a   1.000
_cell.length_b   1.000
_cell.length_c   1.000
_cell.angle_alpha   90.00
_cell.angle_beta   90.00
_cell.angle_gamma   90.00
#
_symmetry.space_group_name_H-M   'P 1'
#
loop_
_entity.id
_entity.type
_entity.pdbx_description
1 polymer ?
#
loop_
_entity_poly.entity_id
_entity_poly.type
_entity_poly.pdbx_seq_one_letter_code
_entity_poly.pdbx_strand_id
1 'polypeptide(L)'
;MQLRPLTMRSAEEWENAADNRPRGIAAAVAFDWAVLTLIIATLTRAIVRYNVTARQTAAAVFLLLLVGVPLVLLGEALRRGLSGARLTQVLVTSLVGVGNLVGLIADLRALLGGAPRWSISFPSLILVGFVVWGLTRPQTIAWFAETARIRARSRHGGRWLSRTIGAGIVLGLLAAVISFI
;
A
#
# COMPACT_ATOMS: atom_id res chain seq x y z
N MET A 1 -24.29 33.28 4.90
CA MET A 1 -23.75 32.03 4.38
C MET A 1 -24.91 31.08 4.19
N GLN A 2 -25.49 31.02 2.98
CA GLN A 2 -26.66 30.19 2.68
C GLN A 2 -26.18 28.74 2.54
N LEU A 3 -26.57 27.87 3.45
CA LEU A 3 -26.45 26.43 3.32
C LEU A 3 -27.36 25.99 2.16
N ARG A 4 -26.79 25.70 1.00
CA ARG A 4 -27.52 25.03 -0.07
C ARG A 4 -28.03 23.69 0.48
N PRO A 5 -29.35 23.41 0.33
CA PRO A 5 -29.86 22.10 0.70
C PRO A 5 -29.09 21.05 -0.11
N LEU A 6 -28.67 19.98 0.55
CA LEU A 6 -28.08 18.80 -0.08
C LEU A 6 -29.16 18.16 -0.98
N THR A 7 -29.29 18.67 -2.20
CA THR A 7 -30.11 18.04 -3.22
C THR A 7 -29.56 16.63 -3.44
N MET A 8 -30.45 15.65 -3.44
CA MET A 8 -30.11 14.27 -3.80
C MET A 8 -29.40 14.31 -5.15
N ARG A 9 -28.09 14.08 -5.16
CA ARG A 9 -27.35 13.86 -6.39
C ARG A 9 -27.89 12.58 -7.03
N SER A 10 -28.03 12.59 -8.34
CA SER A 10 -28.45 11.40 -9.09
C SER A 10 -27.45 10.23 -8.86
N ALA A 11 -27.89 9.00 -9.09
CA ALA A 11 -27.00 7.83 -8.98
C ALA A 11 -25.75 7.97 -9.86
N GLU A 12 -25.87 8.61 -11.03
CA GLU A 12 -24.76 8.94 -11.93
C GLU A 12 -23.78 9.93 -11.34
N GLU A 13 -24.24 10.95 -10.60
CA GLU A 13 -23.33 11.89 -9.91
C GLU A 13 -22.56 11.21 -8.78
N TRP A 14 -23.15 10.22 -8.13
CA TRP A 14 -22.48 9.40 -7.12
C TRP A 14 -21.45 8.46 -7.74
N GLU A 15 -21.74 7.87 -8.88
CA GLU A 15 -20.83 7.00 -9.63
C GLU A 15 -19.61 7.79 -10.14
N ASN A 16 -19.84 9.00 -10.66
CA ASN A 16 -18.80 9.93 -11.08
C ASN A 16 -17.98 10.49 -9.89
N ALA A 17 -18.60 10.74 -8.74
CA ALA A 17 -17.89 11.17 -7.53
C ALA A 17 -17.02 10.04 -6.95
N ALA A 18 -17.44 8.79 -7.09
CA ALA A 18 -16.62 7.63 -6.72
C ALA A 18 -15.38 7.48 -7.59
N ASP A 19 -15.45 7.93 -8.85
CA ASP A 19 -14.30 7.92 -9.77
C ASP A 19 -13.32 9.09 -9.51
N ASN A 20 -13.73 10.13 -8.80
CA ASN A 20 -12.91 11.30 -8.45
C ASN A 20 -12.05 11.10 -7.18
N ARG A 21 -11.71 9.86 -6.85
CA ARG A 21 -10.82 9.58 -5.70
C ARG A 21 -9.44 10.17 -5.91
N PRO A 22 -8.80 10.65 -4.86
CA PRO A 22 -7.42 11.10 -4.93
C PRO A 22 -6.49 9.95 -5.35
N ARG A 23 -5.60 10.21 -6.31
CA ARG A 23 -4.62 9.23 -6.82
C ARG A 23 -3.76 8.62 -5.71
N GLY A 24 -3.54 9.35 -4.62
CA GLY A 24 -2.81 8.87 -3.45
C GLY A 24 -3.42 7.65 -2.78
N ILE A 25 -4.76 7.50 -2.77
CA ILE A 25 -5.43 6.32 -2.20
C ILE A 25 -5.15 5.09 -3.05
N ALA A 26 -5.26 5.21 -4.37
CA ALA A 26 -4.94 4.09 -5.26
C ALA A 26 -3.47 3.67 -5.13
N ALA A 27 -2.54 4.64 -5.04
CA ALA A 27 -1.13 4.37 -4.84
C ALA A 27 -0.87 3.64 -3.50
N ALA A 28 -1.53 4.06 -2.41
CA ALA A 28 -1.41 3.41 -1.10
C ALA A 28 -1.92 1.96 -1.13
N VAL A 29 -3.10 1.73 -1.71
CA VAL A 29 -3.65 0.36 -1.85
C VAL A 29 -2.75 -0.51 -2.73
N ALA A 30 -2.22 0.02 -3.85
CA ALA A 30 -1.29 -0.71 -4.69
C ALA A 30 0.01 -1.05 -3.94
N PHE A 31 0.52 -0.12 -3.12
CA PHE A 31 1.70 -0.32 -2.28
C PHE A 31 1.48 -1.46 -1.28
N ASP A 32 0.35 -1.48 -0.56
CA ASP A 32 0.04 -2.51 0.42
C ASP A 32 0.00 -3.91 -0.24
N TRP A 33 -0.62 -4.01 -1.41
CA TRP A 33 -0.64 -5.26 -2.17
C TRP A 33 0.73 -5.64 -2.73
N ALA A 34 1.57 -4.67 -3.12
CA ALA A 34 2.95 -4.94 -3.54
C ALA A 34 3.80 -5.49 -2.39
N VAL A 35 3.70 -4.87 -1.20
CA VAL A 35 4.40 -5.33 0.01
C VAL A 35 3.94 -6.74 0.39
N LEU A 36 2.62 -6.98 0.42
CA LEU A 36 2.07 -8.29 0.74
C LEU A 36 2.55 -9.37 -0.24
N THR A 37 2.52 -9.08 -1.53
CA THR A 37 2.98 -10.01 -2.58
C THR A 37 4.47 -10.30 -2.45
N LEU A 38 5.29 -9.28 -2.17
CA LEU A 38 6.72 -9.44 -1.95
C LEU A 38 6.99 -10.34 -0.73
N ILE A 39 6.28 -10.14 0.38
CA ILE A 39 6.41 -10.97 1.58
C ILE A 39 6.05 -12.43 1.25
N ILE A 40 4.93 -12.66 0.58
CA ILE A 40 4.50 -14.01 0.17
C ILE A 40 5.55 -14.68 -0.70
N ALA A 41 6.04 -13.99 -1.73
CA ALA A 41 7.05 -14.52 -2.65
C ALA A 41 8.36 -14.86 -1.91
N THR A 42 8.80 -13.98 -1.01
CA THR A 42 10.02 -14.20 -0.21
C THR A 42 9.89 -15.38 0.74
N LEU A 43 8.76 -15.49 1.44
CA LEU A 43 8.49 -16.61 2.34
C LEU A 43 8.37 -17.93 1.56
N THR A 44 7.67 -17.95 0.43
CA THR A 44 7.54 -19.13 -0.43
C THR A 44 8.92 -19.60 -0.90
N ARG A 45 9.76 -18.67 -1.37
CA ARG A 45 11.14 -19.00 -1.76
C ARG A 45 11.95 -19.57 -0.59
N ALA A 46 11.86 -18.97 0.59
CA ALA A 46 12.58 -19.45 1.77
C ALA A 46 12.15 -20.87 2.12
N ILE A 47 10.85 -21.17 2.10
CA ILE A 47 10.31 -22.50 2.37
C ILE A 47 10.83 -23.52 1.37
N VAL A 48 10.79 -23.18 0.08
CA VAL A 48 11.21 -24.10 -0.99
C VAL A 48 12.72 -24.33 -0.98
N ARG A 49 13.52 -23.26 -0.75
CA ARG A 49 15.00 -23.33 -0.89
C ARG A 49 15.70 -23.94 0.31
N TYR A 50 15.18 -23.75 1.54
CA TYR A 50 15.90 -24.06 2.76
C TYR A 50 15.34 -25.29 3.51
N ASN A 51 14.44 -26.09 2.90
CA ASN A 51 13.85 -27.28 3.52
C ASN A 51 13.38 -27.01 4.98
N VAL A 52 12.64 -25.92 5.15
CA VAL A 52 12.20 -25.47 6.46
C VAL A 52 11.30 -26.48 7.14
N THR A 53 11.42 -26.61 8.46
CA THR A 53 10.60 -27.50 9.27
C THR A 53 9.14 -27.04 9.30
N ALA A 54 8.22 -27.94 9.62
CA ALA A 54 6.80 -27.60 9.80
C ALA A 54 6.58 -26.48 10.82
N ARG A 55 7.37 -26.42 11.90
CA ARG A 55 7.32 -25.36 12.90
C ARG A 55 7.72 -24.00 12.32
N GLN A 56 8.76 -23.96 11.50
CA GLN A 56 9.21 -22.72 10.82
C GLN A 56 8.19 -22.27 9.79
N THR A 57 7.59 -23.20 9.04
CA THR A 57 6.50 -22.90 8.10
C THR A 57 5.29 -22.32 8.84
N ALA A 58 4.88 -22.91 9.96
CA ALA A 58 3.78 -22.39 10.77
C ALA A 58 4.09 -20.98 11.31
N ALA A 59 5.31 -20.72 11.77
CA ALA A 59 5.74 -19.40 12.21
C ALA A 59 5.72 -18.38 11.06
N ALA A 60 6.16 -18.75 9.85
CA ALA A 60 6.13 -17.90 8.67
C ALA A 60 4.69 -17.55 8.27
N VAL A 61 3.78 -18.53 8.28
CA VAL A 61 2.34 -18.31 8.01
C VAL A 61 1.73 -17.40 9.07
N PHE A 62 2.06 -17.60 10.35
CA PHE A 62 1.59 -16.74 11.43
C PHE A 62 2.06 -15.30 11.25
N LEU A 63 3.33 -15.07 10.92
CA LEU A 63 3.86 -13.73 10.63
C LEU A 63 3.19 -13.10 9.40
N LEU A 64 2.94 -13.90 8.35
CA LEU A 64 2.22 -13.44 7.16
C LEU A 64 0.81 -12.96 7.52
N LEU A 65 0.10 -13.69 8.36
CA LEU A 65 -1.25 -13.29 8.80
C LEU A 65 -1.18 -12.06 9.71
N LEU A 66 -0.20 -12.00 10.62
CA LEU A 66 -0.01 -10.88 11.55
C LEU A 66 0.26 -9.56 10.81
N VAL A 67 0.95 -9.58 9.68
CA VAL A 67 1.25 -8.40 8.87
C VAL A 67 0.22 -8.22 7.74
N GLY A 68 -0.13 -9.29 7.06
CA GLY A 68 -0.98 -9.23 5.86
C GLY A 68 -2.42 -8.83 6.17
N VAL A 69 -3.01 -9.37 7.25
CA VAL A 69 -4.38 -9.02 7.63
C VAL A 69 -4.52 -7.52 7.95
N PRO A 70 -3.66 -6.91 8.79
CA PRO A 70 -3.69 -5.47 9.01
C PRO A 70 -3.51 -4.63 7.73
N LEU A 71 -2.62 -5.02 6.81
CA LEU A 71 -2.43 -4.31 5.54
C LEU A 71 -3.70 -4.33 4.68
N VAL A 72 -4.35 -5.50 4.54
CA VAL A 72 -5.61 -5.61 3.80
C VAL A 72 -6.72 -4.79 4.45
N LEU A 73 -6.84 -4.85 5.78
CA LEU A 73 -7.82 -4.06 6.54
C LEU A 73 -7.55 -2.56 6.42
N LEU A 74 -6.28 -2.16 6.42
CA LEU A 74 -5.88 -0.77 6.25
C LEU A 74 -6.24 -0.25 4.85
N GLY A 75 -5.96 -1.03 3.80
CA GLY A 75 -6.37 -0.71 2.44
C GLY A 75 -7.90 -0.57 2.31
N GLU A 76 -8.67 -1.46 2.95
CA GLU A 76 -10.13 -1.36 2.98
C GLU A 76 -10.61 -0.13 3.77
N ALA A 77 -9.97 0.20 4.88
CA ALA A 77 -10.27 1.38 5.67
C ALA A 77 -9.97 2.70 4.93
N LEU A 78 -8.87 2.72 4.16
CA LEU A 78 -8.55 3.83 3.24
C LEU A 78 -9.65 3.99 2.17
N ARG A 79 -10.05 2.88 1.57
CA ARG A 79 -11.12 2.85 0.56
C ARG A 79 -12.44 3.39 1.11
N ARG A 80 -12.73 3.12 2.38
CA ARG A 80 -13.92 3.64 3.08
C ARG A 80 -13.79 5.10 3.54
N GLY A 81 -12.66 5.75 3.30
CA GLY A 81 -12.43 7.14 3.71
C GLY A 81 -12.31 7.33 5.21
N LEU A 82 -11.82 6.34 5.96
CA LEU A 82 -11.57 6.50 7.38
C LEU A 82 -10.35 7.39 7.61
N SER A 83 -10.53 8.54 8.24
CA SER A 83 -9.44 9.51 8.48
C SER A 83 -8.29 8.93 9.29
N GLY A 84 -8.58 8.09 10.28
CA GLY A 84 -7.57 7.35 11.03
C GLY A 84 -6.72 6.43 10.14
N ALA A 85 -7.33 5.74 9.16
CA ALA A 85 -6.60 4.88 8.24
C ALA A 85 -5.57 5.65 7.41
N ARG A 86 -5.87 6.88 6.99
CA ARG A 86 -4.91 7.74 6.29
C ARG A 86 -3.66 8.01 7.12
N LEU A 87 -3.83 8.39 8.39
CA LEU A 87 -2.69 8.65 9.28
C LEU A 87 -1.90 7.38 9.55
N THR A 88 -2.58 6.28 9.83
CA THR A 88 -1.95 4.97 10.02
C THR A 88 -1.16 4.56 8.79
N GLN A 89 -1.72 4.74 7.58
CA GLN A 89 -1.01 4.43 6.34
C GLN A 89 0.25 5.29 6.16
N VAL A 90 0.17 6.58 6.42
CA VAL A 90 1.34 7.47 6.36
C VAL A 90 2.41 6.98 7.33
N LEU A 91 2.06 6.64 8.56
CA LEU A 91 3.00 6.13 9.56
C LEU A 91 3.64 4.80 9.12
N VAL A 92 2.83 3.82 8.74
CA VAL A 92 3.32 2.50 8.29
C VAL A 92 4.24 2.65 7.07
N THR A 93 3.80 3.43 6.07
CA THR A 93 4.61 3.66 4.86
C THR A 93 5.92 4.39 5.19
N SER A 94 5.90 5.35 6.11
CA SER A 94 7.11 6.04 6.57
C SER A 94 8.08 5.12 7.29
N LEU A 95 7.58 4.20 8.13
CA LEU A 95 8.42 3.18 8.80
C LEU A 95 9.08 2.25 7.77
N VAL A 96 8.33 1.81 6.76
CA VAL A 96 8.90 1.05 5.63
C VAL A 96 9.97 1.88 4.91
N GLY A 97 9.74 3.18 4.74
CA GLY A 97 10.72 4.11 4.17
C GLY A 97 12.02 4.19 4.96
N VAL A 98 11.92 4.26 6.29
CA VAL A 98 13.12 4.23 7.17
C VAL A 98 13.88 2.92 6.99
N GLY A 99 13.21 1.78 6.97
CA GLY A 99 13.82 0.47 6.72
C GLY A 99 14.55 0.43 5.37
N ASN A 100 13.92 0.93 4.31
CA ASN A 100 14.54 1.01 2.97
C ASN A 100 15.72 1.98 2.93
N LEU A 101 15.70 3.07 3.70
CA LEU A 101 16.84 3.99 3.80
C LEU A 101 18.06 3.30 4.44
N VAL A 102 17.83 2.53 5.51
CA VAL A 102 18.91 1.71 6.12
C VAL A 102 19.43 0.68 5.12
N GLY A 103 18.53 0.02 4.37
CA GLY A 103 18.90 -0.89 3.29
C GLY A 103 19.77 -0.21 2.22
N LEU A 104 19.36 0.97 1.76
CA LEU A 104 20.10 1.75 0.76
C LEU A 104 21.53 2.12 1.25
N ILE A 105 21.66 2.49 2.53
CA ILE A 105 22.99 2.77 3.11
C ILE A 105 23.86 1.50 3.10
N ALA A 106 23.30 0.35 3.41
CA ALA A 106 24.01 -0.92 3.35
C ALA A 106 24.42 -1.28 1.92
N ASP A 107 23.54 -1.05 0.93
CA ASP A 107 23.82 -1.27 -0.49
C ASP A 107 24.94 -0.36 -1.00
N LEU A 108 24.93 0.93 -0.62
CA LEU A 108 25.99 1.87 -0.97
C LEU A 108 27.34 1.47 -0.36
N ARG A 109 27.35 1.00 0.90
CA ARG A 109 28.59 0.47 1.52
C ARG A 109 29.11 -0.76 0.79
N ALA A 110 28.24 -1.68 0.40
CA ALA A 110 28.62 -2.86 -0.37
C ALA A 110 29.21 -2.48 -1.75
N LEU A 111 28.59 -1.50 -2.42
CA LEU A 111 29.09 -0.96 -3.70
C LEU A 111 30.48 -0.37 -3.56
N LEU A 112 30.72 0.46 -2.54
CA LEU A 112 32.03 1.04 -2.25
C LEU A 112 33.07 -0.01 -1.87
N GLY A 113 32.63 -1.12 -1.28
CA GLY A 113 33.48 -2.29 -0.97
C GLY A 113 33.75 -3.22 -2.15
N GLY A 114 33.30 -2.88 -3.38
CA GLY A 114 33.52 -3.70 -4.58
C GLY A 114 32.58 -4.93 -4.68
N ALA A 115 31.54 -5.00 -3.86
CA ALA A 115 30.55 -6.08 -3.87
C ALA A 115 29.14 -5.53 -4.21
N PRO A 116 28.90 -5.10 -5.47
CA PRO A 116 27.61 -4.54 -5.85
C PRO A 116 26.51 -5.58 -5.68
N ARG A 117 25.39 -5.14 -5.09
CA ARG A 117 24.17 -5.94 -4.93
C ARG A 117 23.00 -5.22 -5.58
N TRP A 118 22.21 -5.94 -6.33
CA TRP A 118 20.94 -5.43 -6.79
C TRP A 118 19.97 -5.37 -5.60
N SER A 119 19.41 -4.20 -5.36
CA SER A 119 18.51 -3.96 -4.23
C SER A 119 17.27 -3.23 -4.68
N ILE A 120 16.16 -3.54 -4.02
CA ILE A 120 14.89 -2.84 -4.19
C ILE A 120 14.79 -1.59 -3.31
N SER A 121 15.79 -1.29 -2.47
CA SER A 121 15.75 -0.21 -1.49
C SER A 121 15.50 1.14 -2.15
N PHE A 122 16.21 1.46 -3.22
CA PHE A 122 16.06 2.73 -3.91
C PHE A 122 14.71 2.91 -4.62
N PRO A 123 14.23 1.99 -5.49
CA PRO A 123 12.91 2.11 -6.10
C PRO A 123 11.78 2.06 -5.07
N SER A 124 11.95 1.32 -3.98
CA SER A 124 10.99 1.29 -2.88
C SER A 124 10.89 2.64 -2.17
N LEU A 125 12.00 3.36 -1.95
CA LEU A 125 11.99 4.71 -1.38
C LEU A 125 11.24 5.71 -2.25
N ILE A 126 11.39 5.65 -3.57
CA ILE A 126 10.63 6.48 -4.50
C ILE A 126 9.13 6.21 -4.34
N LEU A 127 8.74 4.93 -4.30
CA LEU A 127 7.34 4.54 -4.14
C LEU A 127 6.78 4.99 -2.79
N VAL A 128 7.52 4.81 -1.69
CA VAL A 128 7.19 5.31 -0.36
C VAL A 128 6.96 6.82 -0.39
N GLY A 129 7.89 7.57 -0.96
CA GLY A 129 7.77 9.03 -1.08
C GLY A 129 6.51 9.43 -1.86
N PHE A 130 6.21 8.74 -2.95
CA PHE A 130 5.01 8.98 -3.76
C PHE A 130 3.72 8.70 -3.00
N VAL A 131 3.65 7.61 -2.23
CA VAL A 131 2.49 7.26 -1.40
C VAL A 131 2.28 8.29 -0.28
N VAL A 132 3.32 8.61 0.47
CA VAL A 132 3.26 9.60 1.57
C VAL A 132 2.83 10.96 1.02
N TRP A 133 3.47 11.43 -0.05
CA TRP A 133 3.10 12.68 -0.69
C TRP A 133 1.66 12.68 -1.21
N GLY A 134 1.20 11.59 -1.85
CA GLY A 134 -0.17 11.46 -2.32
C GLY A 134 -1.21 11.51 -1.20
N LEU A 135 -0.91 10.91 -0.03
CA LEU A 135 -1.80 10.89 1.13
C LEU A 135 -1.77 12.20 1.94
N THR A 136 -0.71 12.98 1.85
CA THR A 136 -0.56 14.26 2.56
C THR A 136 -1.04 15.48 1.76
N ARG A 137 -1.41 15.31 0.48
CA ARG A 137 -1.94 16.41 -0.34
C ARG A 137 -3.23 16.99 0.24
N PRO A 138 -3.41 18.32 0.14
CA PRO A 138 -4.64 18.99 0.63
C PRO A 138 -5.92 18.39 0.05
N GLN A 139 -5.91 18.04 -1.25
CA GLN A 139 -7.05 17.40 -1.91
C GLN A 139 -7.42 16.04 -1.29
N THR A 140 -6.42 15.23 -0.94
CA THR A 140 -6.62 13.94 -0.28
C THR A 140 -7.16 14.14 1.13
N ILE A 141 -6.63 15.12 1.87
CA ILE A 141 -7.12 15.45 3.21
C ILE A 141 -8.58 15.90 3.17
N ALA A 142 -8.93 16.78 2.22
CA ALA A 142 -10.30 17.25 2.03
C ALA A 142 -11.25 16.10 1.66
N TRP A 143 -10.82 15.17 0.81
CA TRP A 143 -11.60 14.00 0.44
C TRP A 143 -11.94 13.13 1.65
N PHE A 144 -10.98 12.84 2.54
CA PHE A 144 -11.24 12.10 3.78
C PHE A 144 -12.20 12.84 4.72
N ALA A 145 -12.12 14.18 4.79
CA ALA A 145 -13.02 14.99 5.60
C ALA A 145 -14.44 14.99 5.03
N GLU A 146 -14.61 15.05 3.72
CA GLU A 146 -15.91 15.00 3.02
C GLU A 146 -16.54 13.63 3.13
N THR A 147 -15.79 12.56 2.85
CA THR A 147 -16.26 11.18 2.94
C THR A 147 -16.68 10.81 4.36
N ALA A 148 -16.07 11.40 5.38
CA ALA A 148 -16.50 11.23 6.77
C ALA A 148 -17.95 11.70 7.01
N ARG A 149 -18.44 12.69 6.26
CA ARG A 149 -19.82 13.21 6.32
C ARG A 149 -20.81 12.36 5.53
N ILE A 150 -20.36 11.61 4.53
CA ILE A 150 -21.20 10.85 3.58
C ILE A 150 -21.22 9.35 3.91
N ARG A 151 -20.51 8.94 4.92
CA ARG A 151 -20.18 7.56 5.34
C ARG A 151 -21.33 6.53 5.36
N ALA A 152 -22.55 6.96 5.33
CA ALA A 152 -23.68 6.05 5.47
C ALA A 152 -24.14 5.38 4.16
N ARG A 153 -23.63 5.76 2.97
CA ARG A 153 -24.38 5.51 1.74
C ARG A 153 -23.66 4.83 0.57
N SER A 154 -22.35 4.70 0.51
CA SER A 154 -21.75 4.02 -0.65
C SER A 154 -20.46 3.25 -0.32
N ARG A 155 -20.46 1.97 -0.63
CA ARG A 155 -19.22 1.19 -0.75
C ARG A 155 -18.55 1.62 -2.05
N HIS A 156 -17.45 2.34 -1.94
CA HIS A 156 -16.62 2.66 -3.10
C HIS A 156 -15.91 1.40 -3.60
N GLY A 157 -16.52 0.68 -4.49
CA GLY A 157 -15.94 -0.47 -5.14
C GLY A 157 -16.28 -0.44 -6.62
N GLY A 158 -15.30 -0.54 -7.46
CA GLY A 158 -15.48 -0.58 -8.90
C GLY A 158 -14.27 -1.18 -9.59
N ARG A 159 -14.26 -1.17 -10.90
CA ARG A 159 -13.17 -1.68 -11.76
C ARG A 159 -11.77 -1.14 -11.41
N TRP A 160 -11.70 0.02 -10.74
CA TRP A 160 -10.44 0.60 -10.32
C TRP A 160 -9.75 -0.22 -9.21
N LEU A 161 -10.51 -0.77 -8.28
CA LEU A 161 -9.95 -1.53 -7.16
C LEU A 161 -9.22 -2.77 -7.68
N SER A 162 -9.84 -3.54 -8.57
CA SER A 162 -9.20 -4.71 -9.18
C SER A 162 -7.94 -4.34 -9.98
N ARG A 163 -7.98 -3.23 -10.71
CA ARG A 163 -6.80 -2.71 -11.43
C ARG A 163 -5.68 -2.30 -10.48
N THR A 164 -6.03 -1.64 -9.39
CA THR A 164 -5.06 -1.20 -8.38
C THR A 164 -4.44 -2.37 -7.64
N ILE A 165 -5.25 -3.36 -7.24
CA ILE A 165 -4.76 -4.61 -6.65
C ILE A 165 -3.86 -5.35 -7.65
N GLY A 166 -4.31 -5.51 -8.89
CA GLY A 166 -3.51 -6.15 -9.94
C GLY A 166 -2.17 -5.45 -10.18
N ALA A 167 -2.15 -4.12 -10.23
CA ALA A 167 -0.91 -3.34 -10.33
C ALA A 167 0.01 -3.58 -9.12
N GLY A 168 -0.54 -3.61 -7.91
CA GLY A 168 0.22 -3.92 -6.69
C GLY A 168 0.85 -5.31 -6.73
N ILE A 169 0.08 -6.33 -7.12
CA ILE A 169 0.59 -7.70 -7.27
C ILE A 169 1.73 -7.75 -8.29
N VAL A 170 1.56 -7.14 -9.46
CA VAL A 170 2.62 -7.11 -10.49
C VAL A 170 3.88 -6.42 -9.96
N LEU A 171 3.75 -5.27 -9.31
CA LEU A 171 4.88 -4.56 -8.71
C LEU A 171 5.57 -5.41 -7.64
N GLY A 172 4.83 -6.11 -6.79
CA GLY A 172 5.37 -7.00 -5.77
C GLY A 172 6.13 -8.20 -6.36
N LEU A 173 5.61 -8.80 -7.43
CA LEU A 173 6.29 -9.88 -8.15
C LEU A 173 7.58 -9.39 -8.83
N LEU A 174 7.55 -8.22 -9.47
CA LEU A 174 8.76 -7.61 -10.05
C LEU A 174 9.81 -7.34 -8.98
N ALA A 175 9.42 -6.77 -7.85
CA ALA A 175 10.31 -6.54 -6.72
C ALA A 175 10.90 -7.85 -6.18
N ALA A 176 10.10 -8.93 -6.10
CA ALA A 176 10.58 -10.25 -5.69
C ALA A 176 11.62 -10.80 -6.69
N VAL A 177 11.35 -10.73 -7.99
CA VAL A 177 12.30 -11.19 -9.03
C VAL A 177 13.63 -10.43 -8.90
N ILE A 178 13.59 -9.10 -8.80
CA ILE A 178 14.81 -8.28 -8.64
C ILE A 178 15.58 -8.65 -7.38
N SER A 179 14.90 -8.93 -6.28
CA SER A 179 15.53 -9.33 -5.00
C SER A 179 16.13 -10.74 -5.06
N PHE A 180 15.84 -11.52 -6.10
CA PHE A 180 16.25 -12.91 -6.24
C PHE A 180 17.44 -13.10 -7.20
N ILE A 181 17.77 -12.08 -7.95
CA ILE A 181 18.94 -12.01 -8.81
C ILE A 181 20.17 -11.54 -8.01
#